data_1f26e4b8b7fc3a77efe32fc604e1ec79
#
_entry.id   1f26e4b8b7fc3a77efe32fc604e1ec79
#
_cell.length_a   1.000
_cell.length_b   1.000
_cell.length_c   1.000
_cell.angle_alpha   90.00
_cell.angle_beta   90.00
_cell.angle_gamma   90.00
#
_symmetry.space_group_name_H-M   'P 1'
#
loop_
_entity.id
_entity.type
_entity.pdbx_description
1 polymer ?
#
loop_
_entity_poly.entity_id
_entity_poly.type
_entity_poly.pdbx_seq_one_letter_code
_entity_poly.pdbx_strand_id
1 'polypeptide(L)'
;MEKKLKLPIGIENFSELRKRNYYYVDKTELIEQVLEDGSQVILFTRPRRFGKSLNMSMLKSFFEKETDPALFEGLYIAQNIELCRQYMGQYPVISISLKGVDSNSYEGAYKLLVQSICDEIERFQFLIESNELTQIDKKRYFELIDRKMEPDTLAVSLKGLTMLLEKHYHQKVVVLIDEYDVPLAKAYENGYYDEMILLISNFFGNVLKTNDSLAFAVLTGCLRIAKESIFTGLNNFKVYSITDDEFDETFGFTNKEVMEMLQYYGLSDRFDEVKEWYDGYRFGNADVYCAWDVVNYCRDHCKNPNAELKNYWMNTSGNEIINHFVDSLNQPGMLAKRELERLVNGETVVKRVDEMITYKELYTSIDNLWSTMFMTGYLTQHGKEGDGYYRLAIPNREIRNIIIERILKLFRGEVSQNREMFRNFYTALQNANAPVVEKILTEYMTKTISIRDDFVKTVKENFYHGLLIGILGFADDWSVYSNRESGNGFSDIIIEAGYDDDAFGIVMELKWSDDEKSLDQNCRDALEQIDTRQYTQALRNDGYQKILKYGIAFYRKKCRVMVEKQ
;
A
#
# COMPACT_ATOMS: atom_id res chain seq x y z
N MET A 1 21.95 -20.38 21.91
CA MET A 1 21.23 -19.23 21.36
C MET A 1 19.78 -19.33 21.79
N GLU A 2 19.27 -18.33 22.45
CA GLU A 2 17.84 -18.24 22.74
C GLU A 2 17.03 -18.29 21.45
N LYS A 3 15.94 -19.06 21.48
CA LYS A 3 15.09 -19.22 20.30
C LYS A 3 14.32 -17.92 20.07
N LYS A 4 14.66 -17.18 19.02
CA LYS A 4 13.97 -15.94 18.66
C LYS A 4 12.46 -16.17 18.46
N LEU A 5 11.65 -15.20 18.85
CA LEU A 5 10.20 -15.18 18.62
C LEU A 5 9.90 -15.26 17.12
N LYS A 6 8.78 -15.84 16.77
CA LYS A 6 8.33 -15.89 15.37
C LYS A 6 7.76 -14.55 14.94
N LEU A 7 7.95 -14.19 13.69
CA LEU A 7 7.34 -12.99 13.09
C LEU A 7 5.87 -13.24 12.72
N PRO A 8 4.93 -12.33 13.04
CA PRO A 8 3.48 -12.53 12.91
C PRO A 8 2.99 -12.21 11.49
N ILE A 9 3.36 -12.99 10.49
CA ILE A 9 2.95 -12.74 9.11
C ILE A 9 1.52 -13.20 8.87
N GLY A 10 0.64 -12.24 8.51
CA GLY A 10 -0.77 -12.51 8.25
C GLY A 10 -1.60 -12.80 9.51
N ILE A 11 -1.07 -12.51 10.70
CA ILE A 11 -1.80 -12.65 11.96
C ILE A 11 -2.38 -11.29 12.34
N GLU A 12 -3.70 -11.19 12.30
CA GLU A 12 -4.46 -9.98 12.64
C GLU A 12 -5.12 -10.10 14.03
N ASN A 13 -5.06 -11.27 14.66
CA ASN A 13 -5.64 -11.52 15.98
C ASN A 13 -4.60 -11.33 17.09
N PHE A 14 -4.80 -10.32 17.93
CA PHE A 14 -3.88 -9.97 19.02
C PHE A 14 -3.78 -11.09 20.07
N SER A 15 -4.90 -11.68 20.49
CA SER A 15 -4.89 -12.77 21.47
C SER A 15 -4.13 -13.99 20.96
N GLU A 16 -4.31 -14.36 19.68
CA GLU A 16 -3.54 -15.44 19.04
C GLU A 16 -2.04 -15.11 19.00
N LEU A 17 -1.72 -13.88 18.60
CA LEU A 17 -0.34 -13.39 18.52
C LEU A 17 0.37 -13.53 19.88
N ARG A 18 -0.27 -13.08 20.95
CA ARG A 18 0.28 -13.14 22.32
C ARG A 18 0.37 -14.58 22.85
N LYS A 19 -0.71 -15.37 22.74
CA LYS A 19 -0.75 -16.78 23.22
C LYS A 19 0.26 -17.69 22.53
N ARG A 20 0.52 -17.43 21.23
CA ARG A 20 1.51 -18.21 20.45
C ARG A 20 2.92 -17.63 20.52
N ASN A 21 3.11 -16.60 21.34
CA ASN A 21 4.39 -15.96 21.60
C ASN A 21 5.11 -15.50 20.31
N TYR A 22 4.41 -14.71 19.48
CA TYR A 22 5.01 -14.03 18.35
C TYR A 22 5.65 -12.71 18.79
N TYR A 23 6.57 -12.19 17.98
CA TYR A 23 7.12 -10.86 18.19
C TYR A 23 6.02 -9.81 17.98
N TYR A 24 5.85 -8.93 18.95
CA TYR A 24 4.86 -7.86 18.91
C TYR A 24 5.54 -6.52 19.13
N VAL A 25 5.31 -5.58 18.24
CA VAL A 25 5.66 -4.17 18.45
C VAL A 25 4.52 -3.55 19.25
N ASP A 26 4.85 -3.09 20.45
CA ASP A 26 3.84 -2.65 21.40
C ASP A 26 3.16 -1.35 20.96
N LYS A 27 1.87 -1.41 20.70
CA LYS A 27 1.00 -0.28 20.37
C LYS A 27 -0.14 -0.11 21.39
N THR A 28 0.03 -0.66 22.60
CA THR A 28 -1.03 -0.61 23.63
C THR A 28 -1.23 0.78 24.24
N GLU A 29 -0.35 1.73 23.97
CA GLU A 29 -0.58 3.17 24.26
C GLU A 29 -1.85 3.71 23.58
N LEU A 30 -2.24 3.15 22.42
CA LEU A 30 -3.51 3.47 21.76
C LEU A 30 -4.71 3.35 22.71
N ILE A 31 -4.71 2.39 23.64
CA ILE A 31 -5.79 2.19 24.59
C ILE A 31 -5.95 3.43 25.48
N GLU A 32 -4.85 3.91 26.03
CA GLU A 32 -4.83 5.10 26.88
C GLU A 32 -5.26 6.33 26.09
N GLN A 33 -4.70 6.55 24.92
CA GLN A 33 -5.03 7.68 24.05
C GLN A 33 -6.53 7.70 23.64
N VAL A 34 -7.13 6.54 23.33
CA VAL A 34 -8.56 6.42 22.98
C VAL A 34 -9.45 6.77 24.20
N LEU A 35 -9.04 6.36 25.40
CA LEU A 35 -9.78 6.67 26.62
C LEU A 35 -9.67 8.13 27.04
N GLU A 36 -8.49 8.76 26.81
CA GLU A 36 -8.23 10.16 27.10
C GLU A 36 -8.91 11.12 26.12
N ASP A 37 -9.02 10.73 24.83
CA ASP A 37 -9.71 11.52 23.80
C ASP A 37 -11.17 11.82 24.18
N GLY A 38 -11.86 10.85 24.76
CA GLY A 38 -13.22 11.00 25.27
C GLY A 38 -14.30 11.20 24.21
N SER A 39 -13.96 11.12 22.92
CA SER A 39 -14.96 11.16 21.83
C SER A 39 -15.81 9.90 21.84
N GLN A 40 -17.12 10.04 21.64
CA GLN A 40 -17.99 8.87 21.60
C GLN A 40 -17.76 8.00 20.36
N VAL A 41 -17.34 8.60 19.25
CA VAL A 41 -17.03 7.86 18.01
C VAL A 41 -15.72 8.38 17.42
N ILE A 42 -14.77 7.49 17.26
CA ILE A 42 -13.45 7.77 16.69
C ILE A 42 -13.30 7.00 15.38
N LEU A 43 -12.87 7.68 14.32
CA LEU A 43 -12.49 7.07 13.06
C LEU A 43 -11.00 7.30 12.79
N PHE A 44 -10.25 6.22 12.61
CA PHE A 44 -8.88 6.26 12.12
C PHE A 44 -8.84 5.97 10.62
N THR A 45 -8.35 6.93 9.84
CA THR A 45 -8.06 6.71 8.42
C THR A 45 -6.57 6.59 8.21
N ARG A 46 -6.12 5.39 7.81
CA ARG A 46 -4.72 5.07 7.58
C ARG A 46 -4.58 4.22 6.32
N PRO A 47 -3.47 4.33 5.58
CA PRO A 47 -3.23 3.46 4.43
C PRO A 47 -3.30 1.97 4.80
N ARG A 48 -3.41 1.12 3.80
CA ARG A 48 -3.38 -0.33 3.99
C ARG A 48 -2.02 -0.76 4.55
N ARG A 49 -2.01 -1.86 5.37
CA ARG A 49 -0.80 -2.51 5.91
C ARG A 49 -0.10 -1.79 7.08
N PHE A 50 -0.72 -0.77 7.65
CA PHE A 50 -0.20 -0.04 8.83
C PHE A 50 -0.74 -0.57 10.17
N GLY A 51 -1.24 -1.81 10.25
CA GLY A 51 -1.61 -2.46 11.51
C GLY A 51 -3.02 -2.17 12.04
N LYS A 52 -3.93 -1.59 11.24
CA LYS A 52 -5.31 -1.24 11.66
C LYS A 52 -6.05 -2.41 12.31
N SER A 53 -6.17 -3.55 11.61
CA SER A 53 -6.91 -4.73 12.10
C SER A 53 -6.31 -5.32 13.37
N LEU A 54 -4.97 -5.34 13.50
CA LEU A 54 -4.31 -5.82 14.71
C LEU A 54 -4.59 -4.90 15.91
N ASN A 55 -4.56 -3.58 15.72
CA ASN A 55 -4.91 -2.61 16.75
C ASN A 55 -6.39 -2.74 17.16
N MET A 56 -7.31 -2.95 16.20
CA MET A 56 -8.72 -3.22 16.52
C MET A 56 -8.88 -4.51 17.33
N SER A 57 -8.16 -5.58 16.99
CA SER A 57 -8.15 -6.83 17.75
C SER A 57 -7.53 -6.66 19.14
N MET A 58 -6.55 -5.79 19.29
CA MET A 58 -5.95 -5.44 20.59
C MET A 58 -6.93 -4.67 21.46
N LEU A 59 -7.63 -3.64 20.92
CA LEU A 59 -8.68 -2.93 21.63
C LEU A 59 -9.81 -3.89 22.08
N LYS A 60 -10.27 -4.77 21.17
CA LYS A 60 -11.24 -5.81 21.52
C LYS A 60 -10.75 -6.63 22.71
N SER A 61 -9.54 -7.17 22.61
CA SER A 61 -8.95 -8.01 23.66
C SER A 61 -8.79 -7.30 25.00
N PHE A 62 -8.65 -5.97 24.99
CA PHE A 62 -8.53 -5.19 26.22
C PHE A 62 -9.88 -4.94 26.89
N PHE A 63 -10.88 -4.49 26.14
CA PHE A 63 -12.15 -4.07 26.71
C PHE A 63 -13.13 -5.21 26.98
N GLU A 64 -13.05 -6.30 26.18
CA GLU A 64 -14.02 -7.40 26.19
C GLU A 64 -14.07 -8.09 27.55
N LYS A 65 -15.30 -8.35 28.06
CA LYS A 65 -15.51 -9.13 29.28
C LYS A 65 -14.81 -10.48 29.19
N GLU A 66 -14.36 -10.98 30.33
CA GLU A 66 -13.59 -12.22 30.45
C GLU A 66 -12.20 -12.20 29.76
N THR A 67 -11.67 -11.00 29.51
CA THR A 67 -10.30 -10.82 29.02
C THR A 67 -9.29 -11.53 29.93
N ASP A 68 -8.32 -12.19 29.32
CA ASP A 68 -7.14 -12.74 29.99
C ASP A 68 -6.09 -11.64 30.17
N PRO A 69 -5.85 -11.11 31.39
CA PRO A 69 -4.88 -10.07 31.64
C PRO A 69 -3.45 -10.43 31.23
N ALA A 70 -3.10 -11.74 31.18
CA ALA A 70 -1.80 -12.21 30.78
C ALA A 70 -1.44 -11.83 29.31
N LEU A 71 -2.44 -11.51 28.47
CA LEU A 71 -2.21 -11.01 27.14
C LEU A 71 -1.45 -9.68 27.10
N PHE A 72 -1.57 -8.89 28.16
CA PHE A 72 -0.99 -7.55 28.26
C PHE A 72 0.28 -7.50 29.14
N GLU A 73 0.68 -8.61 29.75
CA GLU A 73 1.90 -8.65 30.56
C GLU A 73 3.13 -8.19 29.78
N GLY A 74 3.89 -7.27 30.39
CA GLY A 74 5.10 -6.69 29.82
C GLY A 74 4.86 -5.62 28.73
N LEU A 75 3.62 -5.26 28.44
CA LEU A 75 3.26 -4.19 27.51
C LEU A 75 3.08 -2.85 28.23
N TYR A 76 3.13 -1.76 27.49
CA TYR A 76 3.00 -0.38 27.99
C TYR A 76 1.76 -0.20 28.87
N ILE A 77 0.59 -0.61 28.40
CA ILE A 77 -0.67 -0.42 29.11
C ILE A 77 -0.72 -1.10 30.48
N ALA A 78 -0.01 -2.23 30.63
CA ALA A 78 0.05 -2.94 31.91
C ALA A 78 0.74 -2.16 33.03
N GLN A 79 1.49 -1.11 32.68
CA GLN A 79 2.13 -0.21 33.65
C GLN A 79 1.13 0.75 34.28
N ASN A 80 0.02 1.06 33.60
CA ASN A 80 -1.08 1.87 34.14
C ASN A 80 -2.11 0.98 34.85
N ILE A 81 -1.78 0.59 36.10
CA ILE A 81 -2.56 -0.34 36.91
C ILE A 81 -4.00 0.19 37.16
N GLU A 82 -4.14 1.49 37.34
CA GLU A 82 -5.43 2.10 37.64
C GLU A 82 -6.37 2.05 36.43
N LEU A 83 -5.86 2.39 35.25
CA LEU A 83 -6.59 2.30 34.00
C LEU A 83 -6.97 0.84 33.69
N CYS A 84 -6.02 -0.10 33.85
CA CYS A 84 -6.32 -1.52 33.67
C CYS A 84 -7.42 -1.99 34.61
N ARG A 85 -7.39 -1.62 35.90
CA ARG A 85 -8.43 -1.99 36.87
C ARG A 85 -9.80 -1.42 36.53
N GLN A 86 -9.84 -0.21 35.96
CA GLN A 86 -11.06 0.48 35.62
C GLN A 86 -11.71 0.00 34.33
N TYR A 87 -10.91 -0.36 33.31
CA TYR A 87 -11.41 -0.56 31.95
C TYR A 87 -11.15 -1.96 31.37
N MET A 88 -10.08 -2.67 31.79
CA MET A 88 -9.74 -3.97 31.23
C MET A 88 -10.81 -5.01 31.58
N GLY A 89 -11.38 -5.64 30.56
CA GLY A 89 -12.40 -6.67 30.73
C GLY A 89 -13.76 -6.18 31.25
N GLN A 90 -14.05 -4.88 31.16
CA GLN A 90 -15.25 -4.29 31.78
C GLN A 90 -16.45 -4.14 30.83
N TYR A 91 -16.25 -4.27 29.52
CA TYR A 91 -17.29 -3.95 28.55
C TYR A 91 -17.74 -5.16 27.74
N PRO A 92 -19.04 -5.29 27.41
CA PRO A 92 -19.43 -6.07 26.27
C PRO A 92 -18.90 -5.38 25.00
N VAL A 93 -18.28 -6.14 24.09
CA VAL A 93 -17.65 -5.61 22.87
C VAL A 93 -18.27 -6.26 21.64
N ILE A 94 -18.86 -5.45 20.77
CA ILE A 94 -19.24 -5.84 19.41
C ILE A 94 -18.09 -5.49 18.47
N SER A 95 -17.56 -6.47 17.72
CA SER A 95 -16.42 -6.26 16.84
C SER A 95 -16.65 -6.89 15.48
N ILE A 96 -16.83 -6.06 14.46
CA ILE A 96 -17.07 -6.48 13.08
C ILE A 96 -15.96 -6.01 12.15
N SER A 97 -15.65 -6.83 11.15
CA SER A 97 -14.80 -6.42 10.03
C SER A 97 -15.59 -6.51 8.73
N LEU A 98 -15.61 -5.43 7.99
CA LEU A 98 -16.28 -5.35 6.68
C LEU A 98 -15.35 -5.71 5.52
N LYS A 99 -14.13 -6.16 5.80
CA LYS A 99 -13.12 -6.59 4.83
C LYS A 99 -13.65 -7.64 3.84
N GLY A 100 -14.52 -8.54 4.32
CA GLY A 100 -15.12 -9.61 3.52
C GLY A 100 -16.32 -9.22 2.69
N VAL A 101 -16.83 -7.99 2.79
CA VAL A 101 -18.00 -7.52 2.03
C VAL A 101 -17.55 -7.05 0.65
N ASP A 102 -17.11 -8.00 -0.17
CA ASP A 102 -16.57 -7.80 -1.52
C ASP A 102 -17.37 -8.68 -2.50
N SER A 103 -18.14 -8.07 -3.38
CA SER A 103 -18.98 -8.76 -4.36
C SER A 103 -19.17 -7.92 -5.62
N ASN A 104 -19.42 -8.60 -6.73
CA ASN A 104 -19.70 -7.96 -8.02
C ASN A 104 -21.15 -7.46 -8.15
N SER A 105 -21.97 -7.64 -7.12
CA SER A 105 -23.37 -7.19 -7.13
C SER A 105 -23.83 -6.76 -5.75
N TYR A 106 -24.84 -5.86 -5.71
CA TYR A 106 -25.46 -5.41 -4.47
C TYR A 106 -26.03 -6.57 -3.64
N GLU A 107 -26.75 -7.50 -4.27
CA GLU A 107 -27.32 -8.66 -3.56
C GLU A 107 -26.25 -9.54 -2.91
N GLY A 108 -25.13 -9.75 -3.62
CA GLY A 108 -24.00 -10.51 -3.08
C GLY A 108 -23.37 -9.80 -1.89
N ALA A 109 -23.10 -8.51 -2.02
CA ALA A 109 -22.53 -7.68 -0.94
C ALA A 109 -23.49 -7.61 0.27
N TYR A 110 -24.78 -7.46 0.03
CA TYR A 110 -25.81 -7.49 1.07
C TYR A 110 -25.77 -8.80 1.87
N LYS A 111 -25.76 -9.96 1.18
CA LYS A 111 -25.67 -11.27 1.85
C LYS A 111 -24.39 -11.44 2.68
N LEU A 112 -23.25 -10.96 2.17
CA LEU A 112 -21.99 -11.00 2.91
C LEU A 112 -22.03 -10.10 4.15
N LEU A 113 -22.65 -8.93 4.05
CA LEU A 113 -22.84 -8.03 5.18
C LEU A 113 -23.74 -8.68 6.25
N VAL A 114 -24.90 -9.21 5.85
CA VAL A 114 -25.80 -9.95 6.76
C VAL A 114 -25.07 -11.10 7.44
N GLN A 115 -24.30 -11.88 6.68
CA GLN A 115 -23.50 -12.98 7.21
C GLN A 115 -22.52 -12.50 8.30
N SER A 116 -21.75 -11.43 8.01
CA SER A 116 -20.76 -10.88 8.97
C SER A 116 -21.42 -10.39 10.26
N ILE A 117 -22.62 -9.80 10.15
CA ILE A 117 -23.38 -9.31 11.30
C ILE A 117 -23.95 -10.47 12.10
N CYS A 118 -24.53 -11.48 11.45
CA CYS A 118 -25.05 -12.67 12.12
C CYS A 118 -23.95 -13.45 12.84
N ASP A 119 -22.79 -13.60 12.23
CA ASP A 119 -21.65 -14.31 12.84
C ASP A 119 -21.18 -13.60 14.12
N GLU A 120 -21.21 -12.27 14.17
CA GLU A 120 -20.90 -11.51 15.39
C GLU A 120 -22.03 -11.65 16.43
N ILE A 121 -23.31 -11.59 16.03
CA ILE A 121 -24.44 -11.73 16.95
C ILE A 121 -24.47 -13.14 17.56
N GLU A 122 -24.14 -14.18 16.80
CA GLU A 122 -24.09 -15.57 17.28
C GLU A 122 -23.11 -15.77 18.45
N ARG A 123 -22.09 -14.94 18.60
CA ARG A 123 -21.19 -14.97 19.77
C ARG A 123 -21.92 -14.73 21.08
N PHE A 124 -23.06 -14.09 21.05
CA PHE A 124 -23.87 -13.72 22.21
C PHE A 124 -25.09 -14.61 22.41
N GLN A 125 -25.03 -15.89 21.99
CA GLN A 125 -26.13 -16.86 22.13
C GLN A 125 -26.60 -17.05 23.58
N PHE A 126 -25.73 -16.82 24.58
CA PHE A 126 -26.10 -16.85 25.99
C PHE A 126 -27.23 -15.88 26.36
N LEU A 127 -27.51 -14.84 25.56
CA LEU A 127 -28.62 -13.92 25.75
C LEU A 127 -29.98 -14.64 25.72
N ILE A 128 -30.11 -15.78 25.04
CA ILE A 128 -31.33 -16.58 24.99
C ILE A 128 -31.69 -17.12 26.38
N GLU A 129 -30.69 -17.45 27.19
CA GLU A 129 -30.85 -17.99 28.54
C GLU A 129 -30.80 -16.91 29.62
N SER A 130 -30.58 -15.67 29.24
CA SER A 130 -30.48 -14.55 30.19
C SER A 130 -31.79 -14.34 30.97
N ASN A 131 -31.64 -14.20 32.28
CA ASN A 131 -32.76 -13.84 33.17
C ASN A 131 -33.08 -12.36 33.17
N GLU A 132 -32.16 -11.52 32.67
CA GLU A 132 -32.34 -10.06 32.60
C GLU A 132 -33.16 -9.66 31.34
N LEU A 133 -33.35 -10.59 30.40
CA LEU A 133 -34.09 -10.33 29.17
C LEU A 133 -35.51 -10.86 29.21
N THR A 134 -36.46 -10.02 28.78
CA THR A 134 -37.88 -10.39 28.63
C THR A 134 -38.07 -11.32 27.44
N GLN A 135 -39.26 -11.95 27.33
CA GLN A 135 -39.60 -12.77 26.16
C GLN A 135 -39.60 -11.95 24.85
N ILE A 136 -39.93 -10.67 24.93
CA ILE A 136 -39.89 -9.76 23.76
C ILE A 136 -38.42 -9.51 23.34
N ASP A 137 -37.52 -9.32 24.30
CA ASP A 137 -36.10 -9.14 24.01
C ASP A 137 -35.50 -10.40 23.37
N LYS A 138 -35.84 -11.59 23.86
CA LYS A 138 -35.41 -12.86 23.31
C LYS A 138 -35.94 -13.08 21.86
N LYS A 139 -37.20 -12.69 21.62
CA LYS A 139 -37.76 -12.72 20.27
C LYS A 139 -36.99 -11.80 19.33
N ARG A 140 -36.68 -10.57 19.77
CA ARG A 140 -35.82 -9.64 19.01
C ARG A 140 -34.47 -10.26 18.69
N TYR A 141 -33.82 -10.96 19.63
CA TYR A 141 -32.54 -11.62 19.38
C TYR A 141 -32.65 -12.63 18.22
N PHE A 142 -33.71 -13.44 18.18
CA PHE A 142 -33.93 -14.39 17.07
C PHE A 142 -34.14 -13.69 15.72
N GLU A 143 -34.74 -12.51 15.69
CA GLU A 143 -34.88 -11.70 14.47
C GLU A 143 -33.51 -11.18 13.98
N LEU A 144 -32.59 -10.88 14.91
CA LEU A 144 -31.25 -10.37 14.59
C LEU A 144 -30.29 -11.43 14.07
N ILE A 145 -30.46 -12.70 14.42
CA ILE A 145 -29.62 -13.82 13.92
C ILE A 145 -30.15 -14.44 12.63
N ASP A 146 -31.28 -13.97 12.12
CA ASP A 146 -31.83 -14.49 10.86
C ASP A 146 -30.96 -14.06 9.67
N ARG A 147 -30.30 -15.04 9.05
CA ARG A 147 -29.44 -14.83 7.87
C ARG A 147 -30.20 -14.36 6.61
N LYS A 148 -31.52 -14.22 6.71
CA LYS A 148 -32.42 -13.66 5.68
C LYS A 148 -33.07 -12.35 6.13
N MET A 149 -32.48 -11.67 7.11
CA MET A 149 -33.04 -10.40 7.58
C MET A 149 -33.20 -9.39 6.45
N GLU A 150 -34.29 -8.64 6.50
CA GLU A 150 -34.58 -7.57 5.55
C GLU A 150 -33.70 -6.32 5.81
N PRO A 151 -33.56 -5.41 4.83
CA PRO A 151 -32.72 -4.21 4.97
C PRO A 151 -33.04 -3.34 6.20
N ASP A 152 -34.31 -3.20 6.55
CA ASP A 152 -34.73 -2.43 7.71
C ASP A 152 -34.29 -3.09 9.03
N THR A 153 -34.33 -4.43 9.09
CA THR A 153 -33.84 -5.19 10.24
C THR A 153 -32.33 -5.09 10.35
N LEU A 154 -31.62 -5.22 9.24
CA LEU A 154 -30.16 -5.06 9.19
C LEU A 154 -29.73 -3.67 9.66
N ALA A 155 -30.43 -2.63 9.20
CA ALA A 155 -30.12 -1.24 9.56
C ALA A 155 -30.17 -0.99 11.08
N VAL A 156 -31.00 -1.70 11.82
CA VAL A 156 -31.13 -1.54 13.29
C VAL A 156 -30.48 -2.68 14.08
N SER A 157 -29.86 -3.65 13.43
CA SER A 157 -29.38 -4.90 14.05
C SER A 157 -28.37 -4.66 15.16
N LEU A 158 -27.31 -3.89 14.91
CA LEU A 158 -26.27 -3.60 15.91
C LEU A 158 -26.82 -2.75 17.07
N LYS A 159 -27.68 -1.77 16.79
CA LYS A 159 -28.34 -1.01 17.86
C LYS A 159 -29.21 -1.92 18.72
N GLY A 160 -29.95 -2.84 18.10
CA GLY A 160 -30.72 -3.86 18.80
C GLY A 160 -29.85 -4.73 19.69
N LEU A 161 -28.71 -5.18 19.17
CA LEU A 161 -27.76 -5.98 19.95
C LEU A 161 -27.15 -5.19 21.12
N THR A 162 -26.75 -3.91 20.93
CA THR A 162 -26.24 -3.09 22.04
C THR A 162 -27.26 -2.97 23.17
N MET A 163 -28.55 -2.79 22.86
CA MET A 163 -29.62 -2.73 23.87
C MET A 163 -29.76 -4.04 24.63
N LEU A 164 -29.67 -5.18 23.96
CA LEU A 164 -29.79 -6.48 24.64
C LEU A 164 -28.58 -6.76 25.55
N LEU A 165 -27.38 -6.41 25.08
CA LEU A 165 -26.14 -6.56 25.86
C LEU A 165 -26.13 -5.63 27.08
N GLU A 166 -26.54 -4.37 26.94
CA GLU A 166 -26.64 -3.43 28.07
C GLU A 166 -27.64 -3.93 29.13
N LYS A 167 -28.81 -4.44 28.72
CA LYS A 167 -29.76 -5.04 29.65
C LYS A 167 -29.19 -6.23 30.40
N HIS A 168 -28.43 -7.10 29.70
CA HIS A 168 -27.86 -8.29 30.33
C HIS A 168 -26.70 -7.97 31.27
N TYR A 169 -25.80 -7.07 30.87
CA TYR A 169 -24.58 -6.78 31.62
C TYR A 169 -24.69 -5.56 32.54
N HIS A 170 -25.76 -4.78 32.44
CA HIS A 170 -25.91 -3.46 33.09
C HIS A 170 -24.73 -2.52 32.79
N GLN A 171 -24.14 -2.68 31.59
CA GLN A 171 -22.97 -1.97 31.14
C GLN A 171 -23.13 -1.58 29.65
N LYS A 172 -22.81 -0.34 29.32
CA LYS A 172 -22.78 0.13 27.92
C LYS A 172 -21.78 -0.65 27.09
N VAL A 173 -22.02 -0.68 25.79
CA VAL A 173 -21.32 -1.52 24.83
C VAL A 173 -20.25 -0.74 24.07
N VAL A 174 -19.07 -1.31 23.89
CA VAL A 174 -18.05 -0.82 22.96
C VAL A 174 -18.31 -1.44 21.58
N VAL A 175 -18.26 -0.61 20.55
CA VAL A 175 -18.45 -1.05 19.15
C VAL A 175 -17.18 -0.78 18.35
N LEU A 176 -16.62 -1.83 17.75
CA LEU A 176 -15.41 -1.79 16.94
C LEU A 176 -15.74 -2.21 15.50
N ILE A 177 -15.43 -1.36 14.52
CA ILE A 177 -15.73 -1.60 13.11
C ILE A 177 -14.46 -1.44 12.27
N ASP A 178 -13.94 -2.54 11.76
CA ASP A 178 -12.73 -2.54 10.92
C ASP A 178 -13.07 -2.50 9.43
N GLU A 179 -12.27 -1.73 8.66
CA GLU A 179 -12.39 -1.56 7.21
C GLU A 179 -13.82 -1.15 6.76
N TYR A 180 -14.37 -0.12 7.42
CA TYR A 180 -15.75 0.34 7.21
C TYR A 180 -16.04 0.79 5.76
N ASP A 181 -15.03 1.18 5.02
CA ASP A 181 -15.11 1.75 3.67
C ASP A 181 -15.00 0.69 2.55
N VAL A 182 -14.63 -0.55 2.85
CA VAL A 182 -14.48 -1.62 1.85
C VAL A 182 -15.78 -1.89 1.07
N PRO A 183 -16.96 -2.02 1.70
CA PRO A 183 -18.20 -2.23 0.96
C PRO A 183 -18.50 -1.11 -0.06
N LEU A 184 -18.14 0.12 0.27
CA LEU A 184 -18.37 1.29 -0.57
C LEU A 184 -17.38 1.36 -1.73
N ALA A 185 -16.10 1.05 -1.46
CA ALA A 185 -15.08 0.92 -2.50
C ALA A 185 -15.51 -0.11 -3.56
N LYS A 186 -15.91 -1.30 -3.12
CA LYS A 186 -16.34 -2.39 -4.00
C LYS A 186 -17.64 -2.08 -4.74
N ALA A 187 -18.57 -1.42 -4.08
CA ALA A 187 -19.81 -0.97 -4.72
C ALA A 187 -19.54 0.07 -5.82
N TYR A 188 -18.58 0.97 -5.61
CA TYR A 188 -18.18 1.92 -6.64
C TYR A 188 -17.53 1.23 -7.84
N GLU A 189 -16.58 0.33 -7.59
CA GLU A 189 -15.89 -0.47 -8.62
C GLU A 189 -16.89 -1.27 -9.50
N ASN A 190 -17.99 -1.77 -8.89
CA ASN A 190 -18.95 -2.67 -9.55
C ASN A 190 -20.29 -2.01 -9.90
N GLY A 191 -20.44 -0.69 -9.71
CA GLY A 191 -21.56 0.11 -10.22
C GLY A 191 -22.87 0.05 -9.42
N TYR A 192 -22.83 -0.39 -8.14
CA TYR A 192 -23.99 -0.40 -7.23
C TYR A 192 -23.81 0.49 -5.99
N TYR A 193 -23.04 1.57 -6.18
CA TYR A 193 -22.64 2.47 -5.08
C TYR A 193 -23.82 3.15 -4.39
N ASP A 194 -24.85 3.59 -5.15
CA ASP A 194 -25.96 4.36 -4.59
C ASP A 194 -26.82 3.52 -3.64
N GLU A 195 -27.02 2.25 -3.94
CA GLU A 195 -27.74 1.33 -3.06
C GLU A 195 -26.91 1.01 -1.80
N MET A 196 -25.61 0.79 -1.97
CA MET A 196 -24.74 0.44 -0.85
C MET A 196 -24.54 1.60 0.11
N ILE A 197 -24.37 2.83 -0.38
CA ILE A 197 -24.19 4.01 0.50
C ILE A 197 -25.43 4.28 1.35
N LEU A 198 -26.62 4.07 0.78
CA LEU A 198 -27.88 4.21 1.54
C LEU A 198 -27.97 3.17 2.65
N LEU A 199 -27.65 1.92 2.36
CA LEU A 199 -27.65 0.81 3.32
C LEU A 199 -26.66 1.08 4.48
N ILE A 200 -25.41 1.38 4.14
CA ILE A 200 -24.33 1.61 5.10
C ILE A 200 -24.59 2.87 5.95
N SER A 201 -25.12 3.94 5.35
CA SER A 201 -25.50 5.16 6.07
C SER A 201 -26.57 4.90 7.12
N ASN A 202 -27.59 4.12 6.78
CA ASN A 202 -28.66 3.74 7.71
C ASN A 202 -28.11 2.83 8.81
N PHE A 203 -27.29 1.87 8.47
CA PHE A 203 -26.69 0.92 9.39
C PHE A 203 -25.81 1.62 10.43
N PHE A 204 -24.84 2.44 10.01
CA PHE A 204 -23.98 3.18 10.93
C PHE A 204 -24.73 4.29 11.67
N GLY A 205 -25.66 4.97 10.98
CA GLY A 205 -26.48 6.00 11.60
C GLY A 205 -27.25 5.48 12.84
N ASN A 206 -27.79 4.29 12.78
CA ASN A 206 -28.52 3.69 13.89
C ASN A 206 -27.62 3.29 15.06
N VAL A 207 -26.47 2.71 14.82
CA VAL A 207 -25.59 2.20 15.89
C VAL A 207 -24.75 3.31 16.52
N LEU A 208 -24.29 4.30 15.73
CA LEU A 208 -23.38 5.34 16.20
C LEU A 208 -24.08 6.64 16.62
N LYS A 209 -25.32 6.86 16.16
CA LYS A 209 -26.09 8.07 16.48
C LYS A 209 -27.28 7.73 17.35
N THR A 210 -27.54 8.54 18.36
CA THR A 210 -28.71 8.37 19.26
C THR A 210 -28.87 6.94 19.79
N ASN A 211 -27.77 6.33 20.22
CA ASN A 211 -27.73 5.01 20.81
C ASN A 211 -27.25 5.14 22.27
N ASP A 212 -28.19 5.13 23.19
CA ASP A 212 -27.92 5.31 24.63
C ASP A 212 -27.12 4.14 25.23
N SER A 213 -27.20 2.96 24.59
CA SER A 213 -26.47 1.76 24.99
C SER A 213 -25.00 1.77 24.53
N LEU A 214 -24.58 2.74 23.69
CA LEU A 214 -23.21 2.87 23.25
C LEU A 214 -22.32 3.53 24.30
N ALA A 215 -21.23 2.88 24.68
CA ALA A 215 -20.16 3.50 25.47
C ALA A 215 -19.31 4.41 24.59
N PHE A 216 -18.64 3.83 23.64
CA PHE A 216 -17.94 4.48 22.56
C PHE A 216 -17.77 3.52 21.38
N ALA A 217 -17.37 4.06 20.22
CA ALA A 217 -17.06 3.28 19.03
C ALA A 217 -15.72 3.69 18.42
N VAL A 218 -15.00 2.71 17.88
CA VAL A 218 -13.80 2.94 17.08
C VAL A 218 -13.99 2.31 15.71
N LEU A 219 -13.73 3.10 14.67
CA LEU A 219 -13.78 2.67 13.28
C LEU A 219 -12.43 2.80 12.63
N THR A 220 -12.12 1.92 11.67
CA THR A 220 -10.93 2.04 10.82
C THR A 220 -11.29 1.92 9.35
N GLY A 221 -10.56 2.66 8.50
CA GLY A 221 -10.68 2.63 7.05
C GLY A 221 -9.46 3.25 6.37
N CYS A 222 -9.50 3.34 5.04
CA CYS A 222 -8.47 4.01 4.25
C CYS A 222 -8.83 5.46 3.95
N LEU A 223 -10.09 5.74 3.67
CA LEU A 223 -10.58 7.06 3.27
C LEU A 223 -11.61 7.61 4.25
N ARG A 224 -11.67 8.94 4.37
CA ARG A 224 -12.70 9.63 5.11
C ARG A 224 -13.88 9.91 4.17
N ILE A 225 -14.93 9.09 4.23
CA ILE A 225 -16.13 9.28 3.42
C ILE A 225 -17.12 10.21 4.16
N ALA A 226 -16.73 11.46 4.33
CA ALA A 226 -17.46 12.39 5.19
C ALA A 226 -18.62 13.10 4.48
N LYS A 227 -18.53 13.39 3.18
CA LYS A 227 -19.56 14.14 2.44
C LYS A 227 -20.82 13.32 2.12
N GLU A 228 -20.74 12.00 2.21
CA GLU A 228 -21.82 11.12 1.75
C GLU A 228 -22.85 10.75 2.82
N SER A 229 -23.16 11.68 3.74
CA SER A 229 -24.21 11.53 4.76
C SER A 229 -24.06 10.36 5.77
N ILE A 230 -23.05 9.48 5.64
CA ILE A 230 -22.84 8.37 6.59
C ILE A 230 -22.67 8.90 8.01
N PHE A 231 -21.88 9.95 8.13
CA PHE A 231 -21.57 10.58 9.43
C PHE A 231 -22.21 11.96 9.59
N THR A 232 -23.08 12.37 8.65
CA THR A 232 -23.76 13.68 8.73
C THR A 232 -24.67 13.71 9.94
N GLY A 233 -24.42 14.69 10.82
CA GLY A 233 -25.20 14.86 12.06
C GLY A 233 -24.75 14.02 13.26
N LEU A 234 -23.56 13.39 13.20
CA LEU A 234 -22.84 12.91 14.36
C LEU A 234 -22.06 14.08 14.97
N ASN A 235 -22.57 14.68 16.04
CA ASN A 235 -21.94 15.85 16.70
C ASN A 235 -20.74 15.44 17.58
N ASN A 236 -20.56 14.15 17.82
CA ASN A 236 -19.58 13.54 18.71
C ASN A 236 -18.63 12.60 17.96
N PHE A 237 -18.40 12.86 16.67
CA PHE A 237 -17.58 12.07 15.78
C PHE A 237 -16.26 12.78 15.50
N LYS A 238 -15.16 12.14 15.86
CA LYS A 238 -13.80 12.63 15.60
C LYS A 238 -13.11 11.74 14.56
N VAL A 239 -12.46 12.35 13.62
CA VAL A 239 -11.66 11.64 12.59
C VAL A 239 -10.21 11.99 12.77
N TYR A 240 -9.37 10.99 12.77
CA TYR A 240 -7.92 11.11 12.79
C TYR A 240 -7.34 10.52 11.52
N SER A 241 -6.85 11.39 10.67
CA SER A 241 -6.25 11.07 9.38
C SER A 241 -4.72 11.01 9.47
N ILE A 242 -4.06 10.81 8.34
CA ILE A 242 -2.61 10.87 8.24
C ILE A 242 -2.04 12.30 8.35
N THR A 243 -2.89 13.32 8.41
CA THR A 243 -2.50 14.72 8.55
C THR A 243 -2.58 15.25 9.97
N ASP A 244 -3.20 14.47 10.88
CA ASP A 244 -3.37 14.84 12.28
C ASP A 244 -2.14 14.44 13.11
N ASP A 245 -1.78 15.29 14.08
CA ASP A 245 -0.65 15.07 14.98
C ASP A 245 -0.98 14.08 16.12
N GLU A 246 -2.27 13.89 16.40
CA GLU A 246 -2.75 12.93 17.37
C GLU A 246 -2.77 11.53 16.76
N PHE A 247 -2.36 10.50 17.52
CA PHE A 247 -2.28 9.11 17.08
C PHE A 247 -1.33 8.87 15.88
N ASP A 248 -0.35 9.72 15.68
CA ASP A 248 0.54 9.67 14.51
C ASP A 248 1.58 8.53 14.59
N GLU A 249 2.00 8.09 15.79
CA GLU A 249 2.88 6.94 16.00
C GLU A 249 2.15 5.60 16.22
N THR A 250 0.82 5.61 16.31
CA THR A 250 0.01 4.46 16.69
C THR A 250 -0.10 3.40 15.59
N PHE A 251 0.02 3.84 14.34
CA PHE A 251 -0.11 2.99 13.15
C PHE A 251 1.19 2.99 12.36
N GLY A 252 1.65 1.80 11.96
CA GLY A 252 2.97 1.62 11.38
C GLY A 252 4.05 1.45 12.47
N PHE A 253 5.32 1.48 12.09
CA PHE A 253 6.45 1.37 13.01
C PHE A 253 7.30 2.64 12.95
N THR A 254 7.69 3.15 14.10
CA THR A 254 8.63 4.26 14.23
C THR A 254 10.07 3.81 13.95
N ASN A 255 10.98 4.76 13.71
CA ASN A 255 12.42 4.47 13.56
C ASN A 255 12.97 3.66 14.74
N LYS A 256 12.56 3.99 15.97
CA LYS A 256 12.98 3.30 17.18
C LYS A 256 12.54 1.84 17.18
N GLU A 257 11.27 1.60 16.90
CA GLU A 257 10.69 0.26 16.87
C GLU A 257 11.31 -0.63 15.78
N VAL A 258 11.62 -0.04 14.62
CA VAL A 258 12.32 -0.75 13.54
C VAL A 258 13.75 -1.10 13.96
N MET A 259 14.49 -0.18 14.56
CA MET A 259 15.84 -0.46 15.07
C MET A 259 15.81 -1.57 16.13
N GLU A 260 14.88 -1.54 17.08
CA GLU A 260 14.72 -2.56 18.11
C GLU A 260 14.39 -3.94 17.50
N MET A 261 13.50 -3.98 16.49
CA MET A 261 13.16 -5.21 15.77
C MET A 261 14.38 -5.77 15.02
N LEU A 262 15.10 -4.93 14.27
CA LEU A 262 16.29 -5.35 13.55
C LEU A 262 17.39 -5.84 14.51
N GLN A 263 17.59 -5.17 15.64
CA GLN A 263 18.53 -5.60 16.68
C GLN A 263 18.14 -6.97 17.25
N TYR A 264 16.87 -7.16 17.58
CA TYR A 264 16.37 -8.44 18.09
C TYR A 264 16.61 -9.60 17.12
N TYR A 265 16.47 -9.36 15.82
CA TYR A 265 16.69 -10.36 14.77
C TYR A 265 18.14 -10.46 14.29
N GLY A 266 19.06 -9.59 14.79
CA GLY A 266 20.49 -9.59 14.40
C GLY A 266 20.72 -9.04 13.01
N LEU A 267 19.93 -8.04 12.61
CA LEU A 267 19.97 -7.34 11.32
C LEU A 267 20.27 -5.84 11.49
N SER A 268 20.92 -5.43 12.60
CA SER A 268 21.16 -4.01 12.92
C SER A 268 22.01 -3.29 11.87
N ASP A 269 22.90 -4.00 11.20
CA ASP A 269 23.75 -3.50 10.11
C ASP A 269 22.99 -3.15 8.83
N ARG A 270 21.70 -3.54 8.76
CA ARG A 270 20.84 -3.33 7.59
C ARG A 270 19.80 -2.22 7.77
N PHE A 271 19.94 -1.42 8.81
CA PHE A 271 18.98 -0.35 9.10
C PHE A 271 18.86 0.66 7.95
N ASP A 272 19.98 1.08 7.36
CA ASP A 272 19.99 2.05 6.26
C ASP A 272 19.31 1.48 5.00
N GLU A 273 19.47 0.18 4.74
CA GLU A 273 18.82 -0.53 3.64
C GLU A 273 17.29 -0.55 3.84
N VAL A 274 16.83 -0.91 5.05
CA VAL A 274 15.41 -0.92 5.40
C VAL A 274 14.82 0.49 5.32
N LYS A 275 15.58 1.49 5.74
CA LYS A 275 15.19 2.89 5.67
C LYS A 275 15.00 3.36 4.24
N GLU A 276 15.95 3.10 3.36
CA GLU A 276 15.87 3.48 1.93
C GLU A 276 14.64 2.84 1.24
N TRP A 277 14.33 1.59 1.58
CA TRP A 277 13.32 0.82 0.88
C TRP A 277 11.90 0.98 1.41
N TYR A 278 11.71 1.14 2.73
CA TYR A 278 10.40 0.99 3.39
C TYR A 278 10.01 2.13 4.33
N ASP A 279 10.91 3.10 4.57
CA ASP A 279 10.65 4.32 5.34
C ASP A 279 9.91 5.37 4.50
N GLY A 280 9.78 6.56 5.05
CA GLY A 280 9.40 7.79 4.35
C GLY A 280 7.92 8.15 4.42
N TYR A 281 7.10 7.38 5.12
CA TYR A 281 5.75 7.83 5.44
C TYR A 281 5.78 8.80 6.60
N ARG A 282 5.04 9.89 6.47
CA ARG A 282 4.88 10.86 7.54
C ARG A 282 3.41 11.05 7.87
N PHE A 283 3.03 10.64 9.07
CA PHE A 283 1.73 10.88 9.67
C PHE A 283 1.88 11.98 10.68
N GLY A 284 1.06 13.05 10.60
CA GLY A 284 1.23 14.20 11.45
C GLY A 284 2.68 14.69 11.50
N ASN A 285 3.31 14.54 12.66
CA ASN A 285 4.72 14.86 12.92
C ASN A 285 5.64 13.64 12.97
N ALA A 286 5.11 12.42 12.95
CA ALA A 286 5.86 11.17 13.07
C ALA A 286 6.28 10.59 11.72
N ASP A 287 7.54 10.15 11.63
CA ASP A 287 8.03 9.35 10.52
C ASP A 287 7.81 7.86 10.84
N VAL A 288 7.10 7.16 9.95
CA VAL A 288 6.69 5.77 10.16
C VAL A 288 6.94 4.89 8.95
N TYR A 289 7.17 3.61 9.22
CA TYR A 289 7.32 2.55 8.22
C TYR A 289 6.02 1.77 8.05
N CYS A 290 5.80 1.23 6.87
CA CYS A 290 4.78 0.21 6.68
C CYS A 290 5.15 -1.06 7.46
N ALA A 291 4.34 -1.40 8.46
CA ALA A 291 4.62 -2.53 9.36
C ALA A 291 4.76 -3.87 8.61
N TRP A 292 3.93 -4.07 7.58
CA TRP A 292 3.96 -5.27 6.76
C TRP A 292 5.30 -5.48 6.04
N ASP A 293 5.88 -4.43 5.51
CA ASP A 293 7.12 -4.50 4.73
C ASP A 293 8.29 -4.85 5.63
N VAL A 294 8.42 -4.19 6.77
CA VAL A 294 9.49 -4.45 7.76
C VAL A 294 9.42 -5.87 8.30
N VAL A 295 8.21 -6.38 8.63
CA VAL A 295 8.02 -7.75 9.14
C VAL A 295 8.40 -8.79 8.08
N ASN A 296 8.01 -8.58 6.82
CA ASN A 296 8.37 -9.48 5.72
C ASN A 296 9.87 -9.43 5.39
N TYR A 297 10.47 -8.24 5.39
CA TYR A 297 11.91 -8.07 5.24
C TYR A 297 12.68 -8.87 6.30
N CYS A 298 12.35 -8.68 7.57
CA CYS A 298 12.98 -9.41 8.67
C CYS A 298 12.84 -10.93 8.51
N ARG A 299 11.65 -11.41 8.09
CA ARG A 299 11.43 -12.85 7.84
C ARG A 299 12.34 -13.40 6.77
N ASP A 300 12.45 -12.71 5.64
CA ASP A 300 13.19 -13.20 4.49
C ASP A 300 14.69 -13.20 4.79
N HIS A 301 15.21 -12.12 5.41
CA HIS A 301 16.63 -12.00 5.76
C HIS A 301 17.06 -12.86 6.95
N CYS A 302 16.15 -13.19 7.87
CA CYS A 302 16.42 -14.20 8.90
C CYS A 302 16.59 -15.61 8.32
N LYS A 303 15.92 -15.92 7.21
CA LYS A 303 16.04 -17.22 6.52
C LYS A 303 17.22 -17.28 5.57
N ASN A 304 17.46 -16.21 4.86
CA ASN A 304 18.54 -16.05 3.90
C ASN A 304 19.15 -14.65 4.03
N PRO A 305 20.33 -14.48 4.63
CA PRO A 305 20.98 -13.16 4.76
C PRO A 305 21.22 -12.43 3.44
N ASN A 306 21.28 -13.18 2.33
CA ASN A 306 21.44 -12.64 0.98
C ASN A 306 20.11 -12.62 0.20
N ALA A 307 18.97 -12.55 0.90
CA ALA A 307 17.67 -12.43 0.24
C ALA A 307 17.61 -11.14 -0.58
N GLU A 308 17.01 -11.22 -1.76
CA GLU A 308 16.74 -10.02 -2.58
C GLU A 308 15.69 -9.13 -1.93
N LEU A 309 15.85 -7.84 -2.09
CA LEU A 309 14.89 -6.83 -1.69
C LEU A 309 13.64 -6.92 -2.58
N LYS A 310 12.46 -6.86 -1.99
CA LYS A 310 11.19 -7.11 -2.68
C LYS A 310 10.19 -5.99 -2.44
N ASN A 311 9.29 -5.81 -3.38
CA ASN A 311 8.10 -5.00 -3.24
C ASN A 311 7.02 -5.81 -2.51
N TYR A 312 6.98 -5.76 -1.18
CA TYR A 312 6.01 -6.53 -0.37
C TYR A 312 4.61 -5.92 -0.42
N TRP A 313 4.50 -4.62 -0.59
CA TRP A 313 3.24 -3.91 -0.63
C TRP A 313 2.45 -4.13 -1.92
N MET A 314 3.14 -4.27 -3.06
CA MET A 314 2.56 -4.33 -4.41
C MET A 314 1.57 -5.50 -4.61
N ASN A 315 1.83 -6.67 -4.02
CA ASN A 315 1.05 -7.88 -4.26
C ASN A 315 -0.20 -7.99 -3.39
N THR A 316 -0.58 -6.96 -2.66
CA THR A 316 -1.55 -7.04 -1.57
C THR A 316 -2.71 -6.07 -1.66
N SER A 317 -2.67 -5.10 -2.58
CA SER A 317 -3.73 -4.11 -2.78
C SER A 317 -4.08 -3.97 -4.25
N GLY A 318 -5.35 -3.73 -4.55
CA GLY A 318 -5.78 -3.34 -5.89
C GLY A 318 -5.03 -2.06 -6.28
N ASN A 319 -4.20 -2.13 -7.32
CA ASN A 319 -3.45 -0.99 -7.84
C ASN A 319 -4.32 -0.10 -8.75
N GLU A 320 -5.64 -0.12 -8.57
CA GLU A 320 -6.59 0.58 -9.43
C GLU A 320 -6.41 2.09 -9.39
N ILE A 321 -6.18 2.64 -8.19
CA ILE A 321 -5.95 4.09 -8.02
C ILE A 321 -4.77 4.57 -8.85
N ILE A 322 -3.65 3.85 -8.80
CA ILE A 322 -2.48 4.21 -9.60
C ILE A 322 -2.71 3.98 -11.10
N ASN A 323 -3.50 2.97 -11.49
CA ASN A 323 -3.88 2.77 -12.87
C ASN A 323 -4.71 3.96 -13.37
N HIS A 324 -5.77 4.35 -12.64
CA HIS A 324 -6.59 5.51 -12.98
C HIS A 324 -5.78 6.81 -13.03
N PHE A 325 -4.85 7.00 -12.08
CA PHE A 325 -3.96 8.16 -12.09
C PHE A 325 -3.09 8.18 -13.36
N VAL A 326 -2.43 7.05 -13.65
CA VAL A 326 -1.56 6.91 -14.81
C VAL A 326 -2.34 7.02 -16.13
N ASP A 327 -3.55 6.45 -16.22
CA ASP A 327 -4.43 6.57 -17.38
C ASP A 327 -4.93 8.01 -17.60
N SER A 328 -5.19 8.75 -16.53
CA SER A 328 -5.59 10.16 -16.60
C SER A 328 -4.49 11.07 -17.18
N LEU A 329 -3.23 10.66 -17.06
CA LEU A 329 -2.09 11.39 -17.64
C LEU A 329 -2.05 11.32 -19.18
N ASN A 330 -2.78 10.37 -19.80
CA ASN A 330 -2.91 10.29 -21.26
C ASN A 330 -3.87 11.33 -21.84
N GLN A 331 -4.66 12.02 -20.99
CA GLN A 331 -5.47 13.15 -21.42
C GLN A 331 -4.58 14.41 -21.59
N PRO A 332 -4.96 15.38 -22.45
CA PRO A 332 -4.16 16.57 -22.68
C PRO A 332 -4.09 17.47 -21.45
N GLY A 333 -3.10 17.21 -20.60
CA GLY A 333 -2.81 17.98 -19.38
C GLY A 333 -1.33 17.82 -19.01
N MET A 334 -0.44 18.53 -19.71
CA MET A 334 1.02 18.40 -19.56
C MET A 334 1.56 18.65 -18.14
N LEU A 335 0.80 19.30 -17.25
CA LEU A 335 1.29 19.67 -15.91
C LEU A 335 1.42 18.46 -14.99
N ALA A 336 0.38 17.62 -14.91
CA ALA A 336 0.37 16.46 -14.01
C ALA A 336 1.44 15.41 -14.38
N LYS A 337 1.71 15.23 -15.68
CA LYS A 337 2.78 14.36 -16.16
C LYS A 337 4.15 14.83 -15.66
N ARG A 338 4.44 16.13 -15.74
CA ARG A 338 5.69 16.71 -15.22
C ARG A 338 5.82 16.57 -13.69
N GLU A 339 4.71 16.74 -12.99
CA GLU A 339 4.70 16.62 -11.54
C GLU A 339 4.97 15.18 -11.10
N LEU A 340 4.39 14.19 -11.80
CA LEU A 340 4.72 12.78 -11.55
C LEU A 340 6.18 12.48 -11.85
N GLU A 341 6.72 13.03 -12.95
CA GLU A 341 8.13 12.90 -13.30
C GLU A 341 9.05 13.46 -12.20
N ARG A 342 8.72 14.64 -11.65
CA ARG A 342 9.45 15.23 -10.51
C ARG A 342 9.42 14.31 -9.29
N LEU A 343 8.26 13.75 -8.96
CA LEU A 343 8.12 12.81 -7.85
C LEU A 343 8.97 11.55 -8.02
N VAL A 344 8.94 10.94 -9.21
CA VAL A 344 9.77 9.75 -9.53
C VAL A 344 11.26 10.06 -9.38
N ASN A 345 11.67 11.31 -9.63
CA ASN A 345 13.06 11.77 -9.44
C ASN A 345 13.42 12.10 -7.97
N GLY A 346 12.49 11.93 -7.05
CA GLY A 346 12.71 12.22 -5.62
C GLY A 346 12.49 13.68 -5.25
N GLU A 347 11.89 14.48 -6.15
CA GLU A 347 11.46 15.84 -5.84
C GLU A 347 10.07 15.82 -5.20
N THR A 348 9.67 16.98 -4.67
CA THR A 348 8.33 17.19 -4.11
C THR A 348 7.46 18.02 -5.04
N VAL A 349 6.14 17.86 -4.91
CA VAL A 349 5.14 18.71 -5.56
C VAL A 349 4.20 19.28 -4.49
N VAL A 350 3.80 20.54 -4.68
CA VAL A 350 2.84 21.18 -3.76
C VAL A 350 1.43 20.97 -4.32
N LYS A 351 0.58 20.30 -3.52
CA LYS A 351 -0.81 20.00 -3.90
C LYS A 351 -1.76 20.33 -2.77
N ARG A 352 -2.95 20.80 -3.16
CA ARG A 352 -4.06 20.85 -2.23
C ARG A 352 -4.58 19.43 -2.00
N VAL A 353 -4.69 19.05 -0.73
CA VAL A 353 -5.27 17.76 -0.33
C VAL A 353 -6.68 18.02 0.19
N ASP A 354 -7.66 17.38 -0.44
CA ASP A 354 -9.03 17.32 0.07
C ASP A 354 -9.25 15.93 0.70
N GLU A 355 -9.37 15.89 2.01
CA GLU A 355 -9.62 14.67 2.76
C GLU A 355 -11.11 14.27 2.77
N MET A 356 -11.97 15.17 2.24
CA MET A 356 -13.42 14.99 2.24
C MET A 356 -13.97 14.51 0.90
N ILE A 357 -13.14 13.84 0.09
CA ILE A 357 -13.53 13.36 -1.23
C ILE A 357 -14.43 12.12 -1.09
N THR A 358 -15.55 12.09 -1.82
CA THR A 358 -16.42 10.93 -1.94
C THR A 358 -15.88 9.92 -2.95
N TYR A 359 -16.33 8.67 -2.91
CA TYR A 359 -15.94 7.68 -3.94
C TYR A 359 -16.33 8.12 -5.35
N LYS A 360 -17.45 8.80 -5.53
CA LYS A 360 -17.87 9.35 -6.82
C LYS A 360 -16.92 10.44 -7.35
N GLU A 361 -16.27 11.15 -6.45
CA GLU A 361 -15.38 12.26 -6.82
C GLU A 361 -13.93 11.80 -7.03
N LEU A 362 -13.52 10.61 -6.51
CA LEU A 362 -12.12 10.15 -6.53
C LEU A 362 -11.43 10.30 -7.90
N TYR A 363 -12.14 9.95 -8.96
CA TYR A 363 -11.59 9.90 -10.32
C TYR A 363 -12.09 11.03 -11.22
N THR A 364 -12.80 12.02 -10.69
CA THR A 364 -13.41 13.09 -11.51
C THR A 364 -12.45 14.21 -11.88
N SER A 365 -11.36 14.37 -11.15
CA SER A 365 -10.33 15.37 -11.42
C SER A 365 -8.94 14.87 -11.04
N ILE A 366 -7.93 15.49 -11.65
CA ILE A 366 -6.53 15.19 -11.32
C ILE A 366 -6.17 15.59 -9.87
N ASP A 367 -6.79 16.66 -9.35
CA ASP A 367 -6.55 17.11 -7.97
C ASP A 367 -7.11 16.11 -6.94
N ASN A 368 -8.25 15.50 -7.24
CA ASN A 368 -8.81 14.44 -6.42
C ASN A 368 -7.93 13.17 -6.44
N LEU A 369 -7.34 12.86 -7.58
CA LEU A 369 -6.40 11.74 -7.69
C LEU A 369 -5.12 11.99 -6.86
N TRP A 370 -4.59 13.21 -6.83
CA TRP A 370 -3.48 13.56 -5.93
C TRP A 370 -3.83 13.34 -4.46
N SER A 371 -5.00 13.82 -4.04
CA SER A 371 -5.51 13.61 -2.68
C SER A 371 -5.68 12.13 -2.35
N THR A 372 -6.24 11.36 -3.28
CA THR A 372 -6.45 9.92 -3.13
C THR A 372 -5.14 9.15 -3.01
N MET A 373 -4.14 9.48 -3.85
CA MET A 373 -2.81 8.86 -3.78
C MET A 373 -2.13 9.14 -2.44
N PHE A 374 -2.30 10.34 -1.90
CA PHE A 374 -1.78 10.70 -0.59
C PHE A 374 -2.47 9.91 0.52
N MET A 375 -3.80 9.93 0.60
CA MET A 375 -4.56 9.22 1.64
C MET A 375 -4.38 7.71 1.62
N THR A 376 -4.12 7.13 0.45
CA THR A 376 -3.94 5.67 0.30
C THR A 376 -2.49 5.20 0.40
N GLY A 377 -1.53 6.13 0.58
CA GLY A 377 -0.13 5.82 0.85
C GLY A 377 0.77 5.66 -0.37
N TYR A 378 0.32 6.04 -1.58
CA TYR A 378 1.22 6.17 -2.73
C TYR A 378 2.09 7.43 -2.65
N LEU A 379 1.61 8.44 -1.93
CA LEU A 379 2.34 9.66 -1.60
C LEU A 379 2.38 9.86 -0.10
N THR A 380 3.35 10.65 0.33
CA THR A 380 3.51 11.11 1.71
C THR A 380 3.72 12.61 1.74
N GLN A 381 3.63 13.23 2.92
CA GLN A 381 3.87 14.66 3.09
C GLN A 381 5.31 14.94 3.56
N HIS A 382 5.85 16.06 3.08
CA HIS A 382 7.11 16.66 3.55
C HIS A 382 6.88 18.09 4.08
N GLY A 383 5.73 18.32 4.71
CA GLY A 383 5.34 19.57 5.34
C GLY A 383 4.14 20.23 4.71
N LYS A 384 3.51 21.11 5.48
CA LYS A 384 2.32 21.89 5.10
C LYS A 384 2.76 23.26 4.58
N GLU A 385 2.25 23.66 3.41
CA GLU A 385 2.59 24.94 2.75
C GLU A 385 1.49 26.01 2.91
N GLY A 386 0.37 25.69 3.59
CA GLY A 386 -0.77 26.58 3.81
C GLY A 386 -2.06 25.80 4.02
N ASP A 387 -3.21 26.45 3.99
CA ASP A 387 -4.52 25.81 4.21
C ASP A 387 -4.80 24.71 3.18
N GLY A 388 -4.65 23.45 3.63
CA GLY A 388 -4.88 22.27 2.81
C GLY A 388 -3.82 22.00 1.73
N TYR A 389 -2.73 22.78 1.65
CA TYR A 389 -1.62 22.53 0.72
C TYR A 389 -0.48 21.81 1.41
N TYR A 390 -0.06 20.70 0.83
CA TYR A 390 1.04 19.86 1.33
C TYR A 390 2.10 19.70 0.26
N ARG A 391 3.34 19.62 0.71
CA ARG A 391 4.47 19.20 -0.12
C ARG A 391 4.48 17.69 -0.15
N LEU A 392 4.06 17.11 -1.27
CA LEU A 392 3.92 15.67 -1.46
C LEU A 392 5.17 15.08 -2.11
N ALA A 393 5.53 13.86 -1.69
CA ALA A 393 6.62 13.05 -2.24
C ALA A 393 6.21 11.59 -2.37
N ILE A 394 6.96 10.82 -3.15
CA ILE A 394 6.92 9.36 -3.09
C ILE A 394 7.65 8.92 -1.82
N PRO A 395 7.04 8.11 -0.94
CA PRO A 395 7.61 7.83 0.38
C PRO A 395 8.95 7.10 0.30
N ASN A 396 9.09 6.09 -0.55
CA ASN A 396 10.24 5.20 -0.53
C ASN A 396 10.51 4.53 -1.88
N ARG A 397 11.54 3.71 -1.92
CA ARG A 397 11.98 3.02 -3.13
C ARG A 397 10.98 1.98 -3.62
N GLU A 398 10.29 1.29 -2.72
CA GLU A 398 9.25 0.32 -3.09
C GLU A 398 8.11 0.98 -3.87
N ILE A 399 7.54 2.04 -3.34
CA ILE A 399 6.43 2.77 -4.00
C ILE A 399 6.90 3.41 -5.30
N ARG A 400 8.14 3.93 -5.33
CA ARG A 400 8.74 4.44 -6.56
C ARG A 400 8.78 3.39 -7.65
N ASN A 401 9.22 2.18 -7.33
CA ASN A 401 9.28 1.06 -8.28
C ASN A 401 7.89 0.70 -8.80
N ILE A 402 6.87 0.68 -7.93
CA ILE A 402 5.48 0.41 -8.33
C ILE A 402 4.99 1.46 -9.33
N ILE A 403 5.25 2.74 -9.07
CA ILE A 403 4.85 3.84 -9.97
C ILE A 403 5.57 3.73 -11.31
N ILE A 404 6.88 3.47 -11.30
CA ILE A 404 7.68 3.28 -12.52
C ILE A 404 7.14 2.11 -13.33
N GLU A 405 6.87 0.96 -12.74
CA GLU A 405 6.29 -0.20 -13.44
C GLU A 405 4.95 0.12 -14.10
N ARG A 406 4.12 0.95 -13.47
CA ARG A 406 2.82 1.37 -14.05
C ARG A 406 3.00 2.34 -15.21
N ILE A 407 3.93 3.29 -15.08
CA ILE A 407 4.31 4.18 -16.19
C ILE A 407 4.83 3.36 -17.37
N LEU A 408 5.68 2.37 -17.13
CA LEU A 408 6.20 1.47 -18.16
C LEU A 408 5.10 0.68 -18.87
N LYS A 409 4.03 0.29 -18.17
CA LYS A 409 2.87 -0.35 -18.81
C LYS A 409 2.13 0.57 -19.78
N LEU A 410 2.09 1.88 -19.56
CA LEU A 410 1.56 2.84 -20.55
C LEU A 410 2.38 2.86 -21.82
N PHE A 411 3.71 2.91 -21.68
CA PHE A 411 4.61 2.83 -22.85
C PHE A 411 4.41 1.53 -23.62
N ARG A 412 4.05 0.43 -22.95
CA ARG A 412 3.68 -0.83 -23.59
C ARG A 412 2.53 -0.70 -24.59
N GLY A 413 1.49 0.08 -24.27
CA GLY A 413 0.40 0.35 -25.20
C GLY A 413 0.86 1.07 -26.46
N GLU A 414 1.74 2.06 -26.32
CA GLU A 414 2.30 2.81 -27.46
C GLU A 414 3.26 1.95 -28.32
N VAL A 415 4.04 1.06 -27.70
CA VAL A 415 4.91 0.11 -28.43
C VAL A 415 4.08 -0.83 -29.31
N SER A 416 2.95 -1.32 -28.80
CA SER A 416 2.05 -2.20 -29.57
C SER A 416 1.44 -1.53 -30.80
N GLN A 417 1.28 -0.20 -30.80
CA GLN A 417 0.81 0.59 -31.93
C GLN A 417 1.89 0.86 -33.00
N ASN A 418 3.17 0.79 -32.60
CA ASN A 418 4.33 1.05 -33.46
C ASN A 418 5.13 -0.22 -33.77
N ARG A 419 4.47 -1.37 -33.96
CA ARG A 419 5.10 -2.70 -34.14
C ARG A 419 6.22 -2.75 -35.18
N GLU A 420 6.07 -2.10 -36.30
CA GLU A 420 7.06 -2.10 -37.39
C GLU A 420 8.35 -1.40 -36.96
N MET A 421 8.26 -0.25 -36.29
CA MET A 421 9.42 0.49 -35.79
C MET A 421 10.21 -0.37 -34.78
N PHE A 422 9.54 -1.03 -33.85
CA PHE A 422 10.21 -1.86 -32.84
C PHE A 422 10.71 -3.16 -33.37
N ARG A 423 10.06 -3.77 -34.36
CA ARG A 423 10.63 -4.92 -35.10
C ARG A 423 11.95 -4.56 -35.76
N ASN A 424 12.03 -3.37 -36.38
CA ASN A 424 13.29 -2.87 -36.96
C ASN A 424 14.35 -2.60 -35.90
N PHE A 425 13.93 -2.15 -34.71
CA PHE A 425 14.82 -1.95 -33.55
C PHE A 425 15.44 -3.26 -33.06
N TYR A 426 14.63 -4.32 -32.88
CA TYR A 426 15.14 -5.63 -32.44
C TYR A 426 16.07 -6.24 -33.51
N THR A 427 15.70 -6.14 -34.77
CA THR A 427 16.56 -6.60 -35.88
C THR A 427 17.89 -5.83 -35.90
N ALA A 428 17.87 -4.53 -35.62
CA ALA A 428 19.09 -3.72 -35.57
C ALA A 428 19.99 -4.11 -34.39
N LEU A 429 19.40 -4.41 -33.24
CA LEU A 429 20.14 -4.92 -32.07
C LEU A 429 20.80 -6.26 -32.35
N GLN A 430 20.09 -7.24 -32.93
CA GLN A 430 20.63 -8.55 -33.29
C GLN A 430 21.80 -8.46 -34.27
N ASN A 431 21.74 -7.51 -35.21
CA ASN A 431 22.74 -7.31 -36.26
C ASN A 431 23.87 -6.36 -35.87
N ALA A 432 23.93 -5.91 -34.62
CA ALA A 432 24.91 -4.93 -34.15
C ALA A 432 24.91 -3.62 -34.96
N ASN A 433 23.73 -3.16 -35.41
CA ASN A 433 23.58 -1.93 -36.19
C ASN A 433 23.31 -0.72 -35.26
N ALA A 434 24.34 -0.24 -34.56
CA ALA A 434 24.24 0.86 -33.60
C ALA A 434 23.61 2.14 -34.18
N PRO A 435 23.90 2.60 -35.44
CA PRO A 435 23.26 3.79 -35.99
C PRO A 435 21.74 3.68 -36.13
N VAL A 436 21.21 2.50 -36.47
CA VAL A 436 19.75 2.28 -36.57
C VAL A 436 19.12 2.22 -35.19
N VAL A 437 19.77 1.57 -34.23
CA VAL A 437 19.32 1.54 -32.82
C VAL A 437 19.26 2.97 -32.27
N GLU A 438 20.31 3.76 -32.44
CA GLU A 438 20.40 5.17 -32.02
C GLU A 438 19.26 6.02 -32.61
N LYS A 439 19.04 5.89 -33.94
CA LYS A 439 18.02 6.62 -34.65
C LYS A 439 16.62 6.31 -34.10
N ILE A 440 16.28 5.01 -33.95
CA ILE A 440 14.97 4.58 -33.50
C ILE A 440 14.71 5.03 -32.06
N LEU A 441 15.69 4.88 -31.16
CA LEU A 441 15.57 5.34 -29.78
C LEU A 441 15.40 6.87 -29.72
N THR A 442 16.16 7.63 -30.48
CA THR A 442 16.06 9.10 -30.55
C THR A 442 14.68 9.55 -31.08
N GLU A 443 14.19 8.92 -32.16
CA GLU A 443 12.85 9.19 -32.71
C GLU A 443 11.75 8.86 -31.70
N TYR A 444 11.84 7.74 -31.03
CA TYR A 444 10.89 7.31 -30.02
C TYR A 444 10.88 8.27 -28.82
N MET A 445 12.05 8.58 -28.28
CA MET A 445 12.17 9.56 -27.19
C MET A 445 11.66 10.94 -27.59
N THR A 446 11.86 11.36 -28.84
CA THR A 446 11.38 12.64 -29.33
C THR A 446 9.84 12.71 -29.40
N LYS A 447 9.18 11.61 -29.75
CA LYS A 447 7.70 11.52 -29.84
C LYS A 447 7.04 11.32 -28.50
N THR A 448 7.64 10.50 -27.61
CA THR A 448 7.00 10.06 -26.36
C THR A 448 7.39 10.90 -25.16
N ILE A 449 8.60 11.44 -25.13
CA ILE A 449 9.07 12.28 -24.03
C ILE A 449 8.73 13.75 -24.34
N SER A 450 7.72 14.31 -23.68
CA SER A 450 7.42 15.73 -23.73
C SER A 450 8.45 16.50 -22.93
N ILE A 451 9.32 17.29 -23.56
CA ILE A 451 10.39 18.02 -22.88
C ILE A 451 10.19 19.53 -22.90
N ARG A 452 10.25 20.12 -21.72
CA ARG A 452 10.92 21.39 -21.48
C ARG A 452 12.20 21.11 -20.68
N ASP A 453 13.26 21.85 -20.96
CA ASP A 453 14.67 21.60 -20.70
C ASP A 453 15.14 21.24 -19.27
N ASP A 454 14.31 21.38 -18.25
CA ASP A 454 14.73 21.16 -16.85
C ASP A 454 14.53 19.72 -16.37
N PHE A 455 13.60 18.97 -16.97
CA PHE A 455 13.33 17.58 -16.60
C PHE A 455 14.54 16.64 -16.85
N VAL A 456 15.22 16.86 -17.95
CA VAL A 456 16.31 16.00 -18.43
C VAL A 456 17.58 16.11 -17.58
N LYS A 457 17.73 17.18 -16.80
CA LYS A 457 18.88 17.33 -15.90
C LYS A 457 18.78 16.43 -14.66
N THR A 458 17.58 15.94 -14.34
CA THR A 458 17.30 15.23 -13.09
C THR A 458 16.96 13.74 -13.30
N VAL A 459 16.53 13.34 -14.51
CA VAL A 459 16.24 11.93 -14.86
C VAL A 459 17.52 11.23 -15.25
N LYS A 460 18.18 10.67 -14.26
CA LYS A 460 19.37 9.86 -14.41
C LYS A 460 19.04 8.49 -15.01
N GLU A 461 20.04 7.72 -15.24
CA GLU A 461 20.16 6.34 -15.74
C GLU A 461 18.92 5.43 -15.58
N ASN A 462 18.27 5.48 -14.42
CA ASN A 462 17.10 4.63 -14.07
C ASN A 462 15.87 4.82 -14.98
N PHE A 463 15.63 6.02 -15.52
CA PHE A 463 14.51 6.24 -16.43
C PHE A 463 14.75 5.58 -17.80
N TYR A 464 15.95 5.77 -18.37
CA TYR A 464 16.29 5.19 -19.66
C TYR A 464 16.43 3.68 -19.58
N HIS A 465 16.91 3.19 -18.44
CA HIS A 465 16.93 1.77 -18.11
C HIS A 465 15.50 1.20 -18.13
N GLY A 466 14.56 1.80 -17.40
CA GLY A 466 13.17 1.38 -17.40
C GLY A 466 12.50 1.49 -18.77
N LEU A 467 12.80 2.55 -19.55
CA LEU A 467 12.31 2.73 -20.92
C LEU A 467 12.78 1.58 -21.83
N LEU A 468 14.06 1.22 -21.78
CA LEU A 468 14.61 0.12 -22.55
C LEU A 468 14.03 -1.23 -22.15
N ILE A 469 13.95 -1.53 -20.86
CA ILE A 469 13.27 -2.75 -20.37
C ILE A 469 11.83 -2.83 -20.87
N GLY A 470 11.10 -1.70 -20.86
CA GLY A 470 9.74 -1.61 -21.40
C GLY A 470 9.66 -1.94 -22.89
N ILE A 471 10.61 -1.45 -23.70
CA ILE A 471 10.69 -1.71 -25.14
C ILE A 471 11.12 -3.15 -25.40
N LEU A 472 12.18 -3.62 -24.75
CA LEU A 472 12.78 -4.94 -24.96
C LEU A 472 11.87 -6.09 -24.55
N GLY A 473 11.02 -5.90 -23.56
CA GLY A 473 10.06 -6.91 -23.10
C GLY A 473 8.95 -7.27 -24.10
N PHE A 474 8.94 -6.66 -25.30
CA PHE A 474 8.05 -7.00 -26.42
C PHE A 474 8.73 -7.77 -27.56
N ALA A 475 10.02 -8.00 -27.46
CA ALA A 475 10.68 -8.86 -28.41
C ALA A 475 10.23 -10.31 -28.18
N ASP A 476 9.54 -10.89 -29.17
CA ASP A 476 9.18 -12.30 -29.13
C ASP A 476 10.48 -13.13 -29.03
N ASP A 477 10.46 -14.16 -28.18
CA ASP A 477 11.59 -15.08 -27.95
C ASP A 477 12.84 -14.47 -27.25
N TRP A 478 12.71 -13.30 -26.58
CA TRP A 478 13.79 -12.70 -25.80
C TRP A 478 13.50 -12.80 -24.29
N SER A 479 14.49 -13.30 -23.55
CA SER A 479 14.50 -13.22 -22.08
C SER A 479 15.32 -12.01 -21.68
N VAL A 480 14.67 -11.01 -21.06
CA VAL A 480 15.29 -9.73 -20.70
C VAL A 480 15.42 -9.66 -19.17
N TYR A 481 16.63 -9.50 -18.69
CA TYR A 481 16.97 -9.41 -17.28
C TYR A 481 17.49 -8.01 -16.95
N SER A 482 17.01 -7.44 -15.86
CA SER A 482 17.43 -6.14 -15.33
C SER A 482 18.25 -6.34 -14.07
N ASN A 483 19.37 -5.61 -13.94
CA ASN A 483 20.26 -5.65 -12.77
C ASN A 483 20.66 -7.09 -12.36
N ARG A 484 20.97 -7.94 -13.34
CA ARG A 484 21.41 -9.33 -13.08
C ARG A 484 22.87 -9.34 -12.64
N GLU A 485 23.14 -10.08 -11.59
CA GLU A 485 24.51 -10.34 -11.14
C GLU A 485 25.29 -11.09 -12.23
N SER A 486 26.41 -10.52 -12.64
CA SER A 486 27.28 -11.10 -13.67
C SER A 486 28.72 -10.65 -13.46
N GLY A 487 29.65 -11.58 -13.48
CA GLY A 487 31.05 -11.28 -13.25
C GLY A 487 31.29 -10.65 -11.86
N ASN A 488 31.87 -9.46 -11.83
CA ASN A 488 32.22 -8.73 -10.60
C ASN A 488 31.25 -7.58 -10.29
N GLY A 489 29.94 -7.75 -10.58
CA GLY A 489 28.93 -6.71 -10.30
C GLY A 489 27.58 -7.02 -10.92
N PHE A 490 26.78 -5.99 -11.11
CA PHE A 490 25.46 -6.06 -11.72
C PHE A 490 25.47 -5.29 -13.04
N SER A 491 25.06 -5.94 -14.14
CA SER A 491 24.87 -5.28 -15.43
C SER A 491 23.47 -4.65 -15.50
N ASP A 492 23.32 -3.53 -16.20
CA ASP A 492 22.02 -2.87 -16.31
C ASP A 492 20.98 -3.77 -17.00
N ILE A 493 21.32 -4.31 -18.18
CA ILE A 493 20.42 -5.18 -18.95
C ILE A 493 21.21 -6.36 -19.55
N ILE A 494 20.69 -7.58 -19.36
CA ILE A 494 21.12 -8.78 -20.06
C ILE A 494 19.95 -9.32 -20.88
N ILE A 495 20.21 -9.72 -22.12
CA ILE A 495 19.25 -10.35 -23.00
C ILE A 495 19.78 -11.70 -23.42
N GLU A 496 18.96 -12.71 -23.30
CA GLU A 496 19.14 -14.06 -23.81
C GLU A 496 18.10 -14.31 -24.91
N ALA A 497 18.54 -14.68 -26.10
CA ALA A 497 17.65 -14.82 -27.23
C ALA A 497 18.11 -15.90 -28.23
N GLY A 498 17.14 -16.45 -28.96
CA GLY A 498 17.36 -17.50 -29.95
C GLY A 498 17.46 -18.89 -29.33
N TYR A 499 17.51 -19.90 -30.19
CA TYR A 499 17.63 -21.31 -29.83
C TYR A 499 18.73 -21.96 -30.67
N ASP A 500 19.41 -22.92 -30.09
CA ASP A 500 20.44 -23.71 -30.74
C ASP A 500 21.55 -22.84 -31.42
N ASP A 501 21.84 -23.05 -32.67
CA ASP A 501 22.93 -22.37 -33.43
C ASP A 501 22.65 -20.87 -33.65
N ASP A 502 21.42 -20.41 -33.53
CA ASP A 502 21.01 -19.01 -33.66
C ASP A 502 20.96 -18.25 -32.29
N ALA A 503 21.35 -18.92 -31.22
CA ALA A 503 21.36 -18.32 -29.88
C ALA A 503 22.41 -17.19 -29.77
N PHE A 504 21.99 -16.08 -29.19
CA PHE A 504 22.87 -14.94 -28.92
C PHE A 504 22.54 -14.27 -27.59
N GLY A 505 23.53 -13.66 -26.99
CA GLY A 505 23.38 -12.84 -25.79
C GLY A 505 23.70 -11.38 -26.05
N ILE A 506 23.02 -10.48 -25.35
CA ILE A 506 23.34 -9.05 -25.35
C ILE A 506 23.55 -8.58 -23.92
N VAL A 507 24.62 -7.84 -23.68
CA VAL A 507 24.86 -7.09 -22.46
C VAL A 507 24.79 -5.61 -22.78
N MET A 508 23.97 -4.86 -22.03
CA MET A 508 23.86 -3.41 -22.20
C MET A 508 24.24 -2.71 -20.91
N GLU A 509 25.06 -1.68 -21.04
CA GLU A 509 25.37 -0.74 -19.95
C GLU A 509 24.96 0.66 -20.38
N LEU A 510 24.27 1.36 -19.49
CA LEU A 510 23.67 2.65 -19.75
C LEU A 510 24.45 3.74 -19.03
N LYS A 511 24.58 4.90 -19.64
CA LYS A 511 25.19 6.08 -19.01
C LYS A 511 24.36 7.32 -19.26
N TRP A 512 24.28 8.15 -18.28
CA TRP A 512 23.77 9.51 -18.41
C TRP A 512 24.91 10.48 -18.76
N SER A 513 24.62 11.43 -19.63
CA SER A 513 25.54 12.51 -20.00
C SER A 513 24.99 13.86 -19.59
N ASP A 514 25.83 14.69 -18.98
CA ASP A 514 25.44 16.07 -18.61
C ASP A 514 25.39 17.01 -19.80
N ASP A 515 26.08 16.66 -20.89
CA ASP A 515 26.08 17.38 -22.16
C ASP A 515 26.15 16.44 -23.37
N GLU A 516 25.85 16.99 -24.56
CA GLU A 516 25.84 16.21 -25.80
C GLU A 516 27.24 15.81 -26.25
N LYS A 517 28.30 16.53 -25.87
CA LYS A 517 29.67 16.27 -26.29
C LYS A 517 30.26 15.05 -25.56
N SER A 518 29.77 14.75 -24.37
CA SER A 518 30.23 13.64 -23.54
C SER A 518 29.62 12.30 -23.95
N LEU A 519 28.60 12.26 -24.83
CA LEU A 519 27.90 11.04 -25.22
C LEU A 519 28.84 9.94 -25.75
N ASP A 520 29.79 10.30 -26.62
CA ASP A 520 30.74 9.32 -27.21
C ASP A 520 31.70 8.75 -26.15
N GLN A 521 32.12 9.57 -25.19
CA GLN A 521 32.98 9.10 -24.10
C GLN A 521 32.21 8.19 -23.14
N ASN A 522 31.00 8.58 -22.74
CA ASN A 522 30.18 7.78 -21.86
C ASN A 522 29.79 6.42 -22.47
N CYS A 523 29.63 6.31 -23.79
CA CYS A 523 29.43 5.01 -24.45
C CYS A 523 30.68 4.14 -24.33
N ARG A 524 31.88 4.72 -24.48
CA ARG A 524 33.16 3.99 -24.31
C ARG A 524 33.33 3.53 -22.87
N ASP A 525 33.06 4.41 -21.92
CA ASP A 525 33.12 4.09 -20.49
C ASP A 525 32.13 2.96 -20.11
N ALA A 526 30.95 2.94 -20.73
CA ALA A 526 29.97 1.84 -20.56
C ALA A 526 30.53 0.51 -21.09
N LEU A 527 31.12 0.48 -22.28
CA LEU A 527 31.74 -0.72 -22.84
C LEU A 527 32.94 -1.19 -22.01
N GLU A 528 33.79 -0.27 -21.55
CA GLU A 528 34.90 -0.57 -20.66
C GLU A 528 34.42 -1.15 -19.31
N GLN A 529 33.32 -0.67 -18.80
CA GLN A 529 32.72 -1.21 -17.57
C GLN A 529 32.25 -2.65 -17.76
N ILE A 530 31.59 -2.98 -18.90
CA ILE A 530 31.18 -4.36 -19.22
C ILE A 530 32.41 -5.29 -19.20
N ASP A 531 33.53 -4.87 -19.78
CA ASP A 531 34.74 -5.69 -19.84
C ASP A 531 35.47 -5.80 -18.50
N THR A 532 35.65 -4.67 -17.80
CA THR A 532 36.33 -4.62 -16.50
C THR A 532 35.57 -5.42 -15.44
N ARG A 533 34.25 -5.37 -15.45
CA ARG A 533 33.39 -6.10 -14.54
C ARG A 533 33.01 -7.50 -14.99
N GLN A 534 33.45 -7.89 -16.22
CA GLN A 534 33.18 -9.20 -16.81
C GLN A 534 31.70 -9.57 -16.93
N TYR A 535 30.86 -8.61 -17.27
CA TYR A 535 29.40 -8.81 -17.33
C TYR A 535 28.94 -9.83 -18.39
N THR A 536 29.80 -10.23 -19.31
CA THR A 536 29.54 -11.30 -20.29
C THR A 536 29.71 -12.71 -19.72
N GLN A 537 30.27 -12.84 -18.51
CA GLN A 537 30.63 -14.15 -17.94
C GLN A 537 29.39 -15.05 -17.70
N ALA A 538 28.26 -14.49 -17.28
CA ALA A 538 27.04 -15.26 -17.10
C ALA A 538 26.57 -15.90 -18.41
N LEU A 539 26.49 -15.10 -19.48
CA LEU A 539 26.10 -15.59 -20.82
C LEU A 539 27.05 -16.68 -21.35
N ARG A 540 28.34 -16.53 -21.08
CA ARG A 540 29.33 -17.56 -21.46
C ARG A 540 29.13 -18.86 -20.70
N ASN A 541 28.85 -18.77 -19.40
CA ASN A 541 28.58 -19.93 -18.56
C ASN A 541 27.29 -20.65 -19.01
N ASP A 542 26.33 -19.89 -19.52
CA ASP A 542 25.06 -20.40 -20.05
C ASP A 542 25.18 -20.91 -21.50
N GLY A 543 26.40 -20.85 -22.08
CA GLY A 543 26.74 -21.47 -23.38
C GLY A 543 26.59 -20.56 -24.60
N TYR A 544 26.31 -19.28 -24.45
CA TYR A 544 26.17 -18.35 -25.57
C TYR A 544 27.52 -18.09 -26.26
N GLN A 545 27.61 -18.39 -27.54
CA GLN A 545 28.81 -18.21 -28.37
C GLN A 545 28.89 -16.82 -28.98
N LYS A 546 27.74 -16.25 -29.34
CA LYS A 546 27.61 -14.91 -29.93
C LYS A 546 27.15 -13.94 -28.87
N ILE A 547 28.01 -13.05 -28.43
CA ILE A 547 27.69 -12.04 -27.43
C ILE A 547 27.93 -10.65 -28.02
N LEU A 548 26.94 -9.76 -27.84
CA LEU A 548 27.00 -8.35 -28.22
C LEU A 548 27.05 -7.47 -26.97
N LYS A 549 27.99 -6.54 -26.93
CA LYS A 549 28.11 -5.55 -25.84
C LYS A 549 27.66 -4.19 -26.37
N TYR A 550 26.70 -3.59 -25.70
CA TYR A 550 26.16 -2.27 -26.00
C TYR A 550 26.49 -1.27 -24.92
N GLY A 551 27.19 -0.20 -25.27
CA GLY A 551 27.30 1.02 -24.46
C GLY A 551 26.29 2.05 -24.98
N ILE A 552 25.36 2.48 -24.17
CA ILE A 552 24.33 3.44 -24.57
C ILE A 552 24.37 4.65 -23.61
N ALA A 553 24.66 5.82 -24.19
CA ALA A 553 24.67 7.06 -23.43
C ALA A 553 23.49 7.95 -23.84
N PHE A 554 22.85 8.55 -22.84
CA PHE A 554 21.67 9.40 -23.03
C PHE A 554 21.95 10.83 -22.61
N TYR A 555 21.49 11.76 -23.44
CA TYR A 555 21.43 13.17 -23.13
C TYR A 555 20.07 13.73 -23.61
N ARG A 556 19.20 14.02 -22.69
CA ARG A 556 17.84 14.52 -23.03
C ARG A 556 17.09 13.52 -23.94
N LYS A 557 16.61 13.97 -25.13
CA LYS A 557 15.92 13.15 -26.13
C LYS A 557 16.87 12.46 -27.10
N LYS A 558 18.17 12.63 -26.93
CA LYS A 558 19.19 12.05 -27.78
C LYS A 558 19.88 10.90 -27.06
N CYS A 559 20.28 9.93 -27.80
CA CYS A 559 21.23 8.92 -27.33
C CYS A 559 22.38 8.76 -28.29
N ARG A 560 23.45 8.17 -27.81
CA ARG A 560 24.55 7.61 -28.59
C ARG A 560 24.61 6.12 -28.26
N VAL A 561 24.82 5.32 -29.28
CA VAL A 561 24.92 3.86 -29.18
C VAL A 561 26.22 3.38 -29.78
N MET A 562 26.99 2.61 -29.01
CA MET A 562 28.16 1.89 -29.49
C MET A 562 27.99 0.40 -29.21
N VAL A 563 28.52 -0.44 -30.10
CA VAL A 563 28.42 -1.90 -30.00
C VAL A 563 29.73 -2.56 -30.32
N GLU A 564 30.06 -3.59 -29.54
CA GLU A 564 31.18 -4.49 -29.80
C GLU A 564 30.68 -5.93 -29.89
N LYS A 565 31.32 -6.71 -30.78
CA LYS A 565 31.06 -8.14 -30.97
C LYS A 565 32.14 -8.93 -30.23
N GLN A 566 31.73 -9.91 -29.46
CA GLN A 566 32.67 -10.78 -28.75
C GLN A 566 32.46 -12.23 -29.14
#